data_ac50f7c6a0b968e4b1894c53be582a02
#
_entry.id   ac50f7c6a0b968e4b1894c53be582a02
#
_cell.length_a   1.000
_cell.length_b   1.000
_cell.length_c   1.000
_cell.angle_alpha   90.00
_cell.angle_beta   90.00
_cell.angle_gamma   90.00
#
_symmetry.space_group_name_H-M   'P 1'
#
loop_
_entity.id
_entity.type
_entity.pdbx_description
1 polymer ?
#
loop_
_entity_poly.entity_id
_entity_poly.type
_entity_poly.pdbx_seq_one_letter_code
_entity_poly.pdbx_strand_id
1 'polypeptide(L)'
;MAIHRFTNPSTMPAPRGYTHVVEATSPSRTIYLSGQLGMTPDGKFAGAPGDFRAQAIQCFENIKAALAAAGATFEHVVKVNNYLIDMAHLPIYAEVRDRYVDTKAPPASTTIQISKLAREGALYEIEAVAVVPLK
;
A
#
# COMPACT_ATOMS: atom_id res chain seq x y z
N MET A 1 7.71 12.60 -18.17
CA MET A 1 8.61 13.17 -17.15
C MET A 1 8.15 12.72 -15.78
N ALA A 2 9.09 12.26 -15.00
CA ALA A 2 8.78 11.83 -13.64
C ALA A 2 8.47 13.05 -12.76
N ILE A 3 7.35 12.94 -12.01
CA ILE A 3 6.95 13.98 -11.07
C ILE A 3 7.30 13.60 -9.63
N HIS A 4 7.82 12.39 -9.44
CA HIS A 4 8.19 11.90 -8.11
C HIS A 4 9.70 11.94 -7.95
N ARG A 5 10.15 12.38 -6.79
CA ARG A 5 11.55 12.28 -6.40
C ARG A 5 11.63 11.48 -5.11
N PHE A 6 12.48 10.46 -5.13
CA PHE A 6 12.68 9.52 -4.03
C PHE A 6 14.01 9.81 -3.37
N THR A 7 14.00 10.06 -2.07
CA THR A 7 15.22 10.43 -1.34
C THR A 7 15.36 9.63 -0.05
N ASN A 8 16.53 9.05 0.13
CA ASN A 8 16.89 8.38 1.38
C ASN A 8 18.17 9.03 1.90
N PRO A 9 18.05 10.01 2.83
CA PRO A 9 19.23 10.73 3.33
C PRO A 9 20.22 9.80 4.01
N SER A 10 21.52 9.99 3.76
CA SER A 10 22.56 9.20 4.39
C SER A 10 22.64 9.41 5.92
N THR A 11 21.99 10.45 6.42
CA THR A 11 21.91 10.76 7.85
C THR A 11 20.83 9.94 8.57
N MET A 12 20.09 9.11 7.84
CA MET A 12 19.04 8.24 8.38
C MET A 12 19.40 6.78 8.12
N PRO A 13 18.87 5.84 8.92
CA PRO A 13 19.10 4.42 8.65
C PRO A 13 18.63 4.01 7.26
N ALA A 14 19.35 3.07 6.62
CA ALA A 14 18.96 2.57 5.31
C ALA A 14 17.56 1.93 5.38
N PRO A 15 16.63 2.33 4.49
CA PRO A 15 15.27 1.81 4.56
C PRO A 15 15.18 0.41 3.96
N ARG A 16 14.19 -0.36 4.41
CA ARG A 16 13.88 -1.69 3.85
C ARG A 16 12.45 -1.69 3.36
N GLY A 17 12.28 -1.73 2.04
CA GLY A 17 10.96 -1.84 1.43
C GLY A 17 10.14 -0.56 1.42
N TYR A 18 10.73 0.56 1.74
CA TYR A 18 10.08 1.87 1.68
C TYR A 18 11.10 2.96 1.34
N THR A 19 10.61 4.14 1.00
CA THR A 19 11.43 5.34 0.79
C THR A 19 11.17 6.31 1.93
N HIS A 20 12.22 6.91 2.48
CA HIS A 20 12.06 7.89 3.55
C HIS A 20 11.28 9.12 3.10
N VAL A 21 11.62 9.66 1.94
CA VAL A 21 11.01 10.89 1.43
C VAL A 21 10.61 10.71 -0.02
N VAL A 22 9.32 10.88 -0.30
CA VAL A 22 8.81 10.92 -1.67
C VAL A 22 8.22 12.29 -1.90
N GLU A 23 8.78 13.03 -2.85
CA GLU A 23 8.27 14.34 -3.24
C GLU A 23 7.47 14.21 -4.54
N ALA A 24 6.34 14.88 -4.58
CA ALA A 24 5.53 14.97 -5.78
C ALA A 24 5.49 16.43 -6.21
N THR A 25 5.75 16.69 -7.49
CA THR A 25 5.82 18.03 -8.04
C THR A 25 4.59 18.37 -8.89
N SER A 26 4.30 19.64 -9.05
CA SER A 26 3.23 20.15 -9.93
C SER A 26 3.71 20.26 -11.38
N PRO A 27 2.80 20.25 -12.38
CA PRO A 27 1.37 20.06 -12.22
C PRO A 27 1.00 18.58 -12.10
N SER A 28 0.07 18.29 -11.18
CA SER A 28 -0.32 16.91 -10.88
C SER A 28 -1.72 16.89 -10.28
N ARG A 29 -2.30 15.69 -10.24
CA ARG A 29 -3.52 15.44 -9.47
C ARG A 29 -3.25 14.40 -8.40
N THR A 30 -3.83 14.60 -7.24
CA THR A 30 -3.66 13.71 -6.10
C THR A 30 -4.88 12.82 -5.95
N ILE A 31 -4.64 11.53 -5.72
CA ILE A 31 -5.68 10.52 -5.56
C ILE A 31 -5.55 9.95 -4.15
N TYR A 32 -6.61 10.06 -3.37
CA TYR A 32 -6.70 9.48 -2.03
C TYR A 32 -7.52 8.20 -2.10
N LEU A 33 -6.94 7.09 -1.66
CA LEU A 33 -7.63 5.80 -1.62
C LEU A 33 -7.99 5.47 -0.18
N SER A 34 -9.25 5.14 0.03
CA SER A 34 -9.72 4.65 1.33
C SER A 34 -9.02 3.36 1.70
N GLY A 35 -9.01 3.04 2.99
CA GLY A 35 -8.50 1.77 3.49
C GLY A 35 -9.22 0.60 2.84
N GLN A 36 -8.46 -0.41 2.44
CA GLN A 36 -8.96 -1.62 1.80
C GLN A 36 -8.69 -2.82 2.70
N LEU A 37 -9.74 -3.55 3.01
CA LEU A 37 -9.66 -4.87 3.64
C LEU A 37 -9.52 -5.94 2.55
N GLY A 38 -9.13 -7.14 2.94
CA GLY A 38 -8.94 -8.25 2.01
C GLY A 38 -10.25 -8.90 1.60
N MET A 39 -11.21 -8.10 1.13
CA MET A 39 -12.54 -8.57 0.74
C MET A 39 -12.71 -8.57 -0.76
N THR A 40 -13.32 -9.65 -1.25
CA THR A 40 -13.71 -9.77 -2.65
C THR A 40 -14.98 -8.97 -2.91
N PRO A 41 -15.38 -8.78 -4.20
CA PRO A 41 -16.57 -7.97 -4.53
C PRO A 41 -17.88 -8.45 -3.87
N ASP A 42 -17.95 -9.71 -3.49
CA ASP A 42 -19.14 -10.26 -2.81
C ASP A 42 -19.17 -9.95 -1.30
N GLY A 43 -18.17 -9.20 -0.81
CA GLY A 43 -18.12 -8.80 0.59
C GLY A 43 -17.58 -9.87 1.54
N LYS A 44 -16.94 -10.90 1.01
CA LYS A 44 -16.33 -11.97 1.81
C LYS A 44 -14.82 -11.83 1.82
N PHE A 45 -14.19 -12.25 2.92
CA PHE A 45 -12.72 -12.28 2.96
C PHE A 45 -12.18 -13.33 1.99
N ALA A 46 -11.07 -12.99 1.35
CA ALA A 46 -10.33 -13.92 0.50
C ALA A 46 -9.69 -15.01 1.36
N GLY A 47 -9.71 -16.24 0.86
CA GLY A 47 -9.10 -17.38 1.55
C GLY A 47 -9.95 -17.91 2.71
N ALA A 48 -9.37 -18.86 3.44
CA ALA A 48 -9.99 -19.41 4.63
C ALA A 48 -9.83 -18.42 5.81
N PRO A 49 -10.66 -18.55 6.86
CA PRO A 49 -10.46 -17.72 8.06
C PRO A 49 -9.03 -17.84 8.58
N GLY A 50 -8.40 -16.69 8.85
CA GLY A 50 -7.03 -16.65 9.33
C GLY A 50 -5.96 -16.67 8.25
N ASP A 51 -6.33 -16.73 6.97
CA ASP A 51 -5.37 -16.73 5.86
C ASP A 51 -4.91 -15.31 5.55
N PHE A 52 -3.84 -14.88 6.24
CA PHE A 52 -3.29 -13.54 6.06
C PHE A 52 -2.83 -13.28 4.62
N ARG A 53 -2.13 -14.25 4.03
CA ARG A 53 -1.59 -14.08 2.66
C ARG A 53 -2.70 -13.81 1.65
N ALA A 54 -3.77 -14.58 1.73
CA ALA A 54 -4.91 -14.39 0.83
C ALA A 54 -5.55 -13.01 1.03
N GLN A 55 -5.72 -12.58 2.28
CA GLN A 55 -6.27 -11.25 2.56
C GLN A 55 -5.32 -10.13 2.10
N ALA A 56 -4.02 -10.29 2.32
CA ALA A 56 -3.03 -9.29 1.89
C ALA A 56 -3.04 -9.13 0.37
N ILE A 57 -3.02 -10.22 -0.37
CA ILE A 57 -3.09 -10.19 -1.83
C ILE A 57 -4.38 -9.47 -2.28
N GLN A 58 -5.51 -9.78 -1.66
CA GLN A 58 -6.77 -9.15 -2.01
C GLN A 58 -6.76 -7.65 -1.70
N CYS A 59 -6.15 -7.24 -0.59
CA CYS A 59 -5.98 -5.81 -0.28
C CYS A 59 -5.25 -5.09 -1.39
N PHE A 60 -4.12 -5.63 -1.85
CA PHE A 60 -3.35 -5.03 -2.93
C PHE A 60 -4.10 -5.06 -4.26
N GLU A 61 -4.86 -6.13 -4.54
CA GLU A 61 -5.71 -6.17 -5.74
C GLU A 61 -6.80 -5.10 -5.68
N ASN A 62 -7.37 -4.85 -4.51
CA ASN A 62 -8.38 -3.80 -4.33
C ASN A 62 -7.77 -2.40 -4.53
N ILE A 63 -6.57 -2.16 -4.02
CA ILE A 63 -5.84 -0.90 -4.27
C ILE A 63 -5.56 -0.76 -5.77
N LYS A 64 -5.12 -1.83 -6.43
CA LYS A 64 -4.86 -1.84 -7.87
C LYS A 64 -6.12 -1.45 -8.66
N ALA A 65 -7.26 -2.04 -8.31
CA ALA A 65 -8.53 -1.74 -8.96
C ALA A 65 -8.96 -0.28 -8.73
N ALA A 66 -8.79 0.22 -7.51
CA ALA A 66 -9.12 1.61 -7.18
C ALA A 66 -8.22 2.59 -7.93
N LEU A 67 -6.93 2.31 -8.02
CA LEU A 67 -5.99 3.10 -8.81
C LEU A 67 -6.40 3.13 -10.29
N ALA A 68 -6.70 1.96 -10.85
CA ALA A 68 -7.11 1.84 -12.26
C ALA A 68 -8.37 2.68 -12.56
N ALA A 69 -9.33 2.69 -11.63
CA ALA A 69 -10.55 3.49 -11.77
C ALA A 69 -10.24 4.99 -11.86
N ALA A 70 -9.14 5.44 -11.30
CA ALA A 70 -8.69 6.83 -11.34
C ALA A 70 -7.61 7.07 -12.40
N GLY A 71 -7.32 6.09 -13.25
CA GLY A 71 -6.32 6.22 -14.30
C GLY A 71 -4.89 6.16 -13.78
N ALA A 72 -4.65 5.47 -12.68
CA ALA A 72 -3.34 5.36 -12.04
C ALA A 72 -2.90 3.90 -11.89
N THR A 73 -1.63 3.74 -11.55
CA THR A 73 -1.02 2.44 -11.25
C THR A 73 -0.21 2.56 -9.95
N PHE A 74 0.34 1.43 -9.49
CA PHE A 74 1.19 1.44 -8.29
C PHE A 74 2.41 2.35 -8.41
N GLU A 75 2.92 2.59 -9.60
CA GLU A 75 4.05 3.50 -9.78
C GLU A 75 3.74 4.95 -9.41
N HIS A 76 2.46 5.30 -9.34
CA HIS A 76 2.02 6.64 -8.94
C HIS A 76 1.82 6.77 -7.42
N VAL A 77 1.86 5.67 -6.69
CA VAL A 77 1.65 5.68 -5.23
C VAL A 77 2.84 6.31 -4.54
N VAL A 78 2.58 7.32 -3.72
CA VAL A 78 3.62 8.05 -2.98
C VAL A 78 3.65 7.69 -1.50
N LYS A 79 2.52 7.24 -0.95
CA LYS A 79 2.40 6.88 0.46
C LYS A 79 1.44 5.73 0.65
N VAL A 80 1.84 4.78 1.50
CA VAL A 80 0.94 3.73 2.00
C VAL A 80 0.98 3.70 3.52
N ASN A 81 -0.15 3.42 4.13
CA ASN A 81 -0.27 3.13 5.54
C ASN A 81 -0.88 1.74 5.69
N ASN A 82 -0.25 0.92 6.50
CA ASN A 82 -0.58 -0.49 6.66
C ASN A 82 -0.94 -0.78 8.12
N TYR A 83 -2.01 -1.52 8.32
CA TYR A 83 -2.53 -1.84 9.64
C TYR A 83 -2.65 -3.36 9.75
N LEU A 84 -1.89 -3.96 10.67
CA LEU A 84 -1.88 -5.40 10.91
C LEU A 84 -2.46 -5.70 12.29
N ILE A 85 -3.22 -6.79 12.38
CA ILE A 85 -3.72 -7.27 13.69
C ILE A 85 -2.60 -8.00 14.44
N ASP A 86 -1.67 -8.62 13.71
CA ASP A 86 -0.56 -9.36 14.28
C ASP A 86 0.71 -9.11 13.49
N MET A 87 1.71 -8.51 14.14
CA MET A 87 2.98 -8.17 13.48
C MET A 87 3.80 -9.41 13.12
N ALA A 88 3.42 -10.60 13.58
CA ALA A 88 4.03 -11.85 13.11
C ALA A 88 3.81 -12.05 11.61
N HIS A 89 2.81 -11.40 11.01
CA HIS A 89 2.53 -11.48 9.58
C HIS A 89 3.40 -10.52 8.74
N LEU A 90 4.25 -9.71 9.38
CA LEU A 90 5.06 -8.71 8.66
C LEU A 90 5.90 -9.31 7.52
N PRO A 91 6.57 -10.47 7.68
CA PRO A 91 7.32 -11.06 6.57
C PRO A 91 6.44 -11.43 5.36
N ILE A 92 5.24 -11.93 5.61
CA ILE A 92 4.30 -12.27 4.53
C ILE A 92 3.82 -10.99 3.84
N TYR A 93 3.48 -9.97 4.62
CA TYR A 93 3.14 -8.65 4.07
C TYR A 93 4.25 -8.15 3.14
N ALA A 94 5.51 -8.22 3.56
CA ALA A 94 6.63 -7.74 2.77
C ALA A 94 6.76 -8.49 1.43
N GLU A 95 6.57 -9.80 1.43
CA GLU A 95 6.58 -10.59 0.18
C GLU A 95 5.47 -10.16 -0.76
N VAL A 96 4.26 -9.98 -0.24
CA VAL A 96 3.10 -9.58 -1.05
C VAL A 96 3.31 -8.18 -1.60
N ARG A 97 3.70 -7.23 -0.74
CA ARG A 97 4.02 -5.85 -1.16
C ARG A 97 4.97 -5.82 -2.35
N ASP A 98 6.04 -6.60 -2.29
CA ASP A 98 7.09 -6.58 -3.31
C ASP A 98 6.63 -7.09 -4.67
N ARG A 99 5.44 -7.71 -4.75
CA ARG A 99 4.83 -8.09 -6.04
C ARG A 99 4.14 -6.92 -6.73
N TYR A 100 3.84 -5.85 -5.99
CA TYR A 100 3.02 -4.74 -6.49
C TYR A 100 3.78 -3.44 -6.62
N VAL A 101 4.72 -3.17 -5.73
CA VAL A 101 5.48 -1.92 -5.75
C VAL A 101 6.84 -2.12 -6.44
N ASP A 102 7.35 -1.03 -7.00
CA ASP A 102 8.72 -1.02 -7.53
C ASP A 102 9.69 -1.05 -6.34
N THR A 103 10.40 -2.16 -6.18
CA THR A 103 11.32 -2.32 -5.06
C THR A 103 12.52 -1.39 -5.11
N LYS A 104 12.79 -0.78 -6.27
CA LYS A 104 13.87 0.20 -6.43
C LYS A 104 13.44 1.61 -6.10
N ALA A 105 12.14 1.89 -6.18
CA ALA A 105 11.56 3.19 -5.89
C ALA A 105 10.22 3.01 -5.17
N PRO A 106 10.22 2.39 -3.97
CA PRO A 106 8.98 2.13 -3.25
C PRO A 106 8.40 3.42 -2.67
N PRO A 107 7.09 3.43 -2.38
CA PRO A 107 6.47 4.58 -1.75
C PRO A 107 6.96 4.77 -0.31
N ALA A 108 6.72 5.95 0.24
CA ALA A 108 6.81 6.16 1.68
C ALA A 108 5.79 5.25 2.36
N SER A 109 6.14 4.67 3.49
CA SER A 109 5.31 3.63 4.12
C SER A 109 5.38 3.69 5.64
N THR A 110 4.26 3.42 6.27
CA THR A 110 4.16 3.20 7.71
C THR A 110 3.37 1.92 7.93
N THR A 111 3.83 1.06 8.84
CA THR A 111 3.16 -0.19 9.19
C THR A 111 3.05 -0.28 10.70
N ILE A 112 1.83 -0.47 11.20
CA ILE A 112 1.56 -0.57 12.64
C ILE A 112 0.67 -1.77 12.95
N GLN A 113 0.80 -2.27 14.18
CA GLN A 113 -0.13 -3.25 14.71
C GLN A 113 -1.23 -2.53 15.46
N ILE A 114 -2.46 -2.93 15.25
CA ILE A 114 -3.64 -2.38 15.92
C ILE A 114 -4.44 -3.52 16.54
N SER A 115 -5.36 -3.18 17.44
CA SER A 115 -6.15 -4.18 18.17
C SER A 115 -7.26 -4.79 17.32
N LYS A 116 -7.92 -3.99 16.46
CA LYS A 116 -9.04 -4.44 15.62
C LYS A 116 -9.17 -3.59 14.38
N LEU A 117 -9.73 -4.22 13.35
CA LEU A 117 -10.19 -3.54 12.14
C LEU A 117 -11.72 -3.47 12.14
N ALA A 118 -12.29 -2.78 11.15
CA ALA A 118 -13.72 -2.50 11.11
C ALA A 118 -14.59 -3.74 10.95
N ARG A 119 -14.02 -4.84 10.46
CA ARG A 119 -14.75 -6.09 10.25
C ARG A 119 -14.12 -7.22 11.03
N GLU A 120 -14.95 -8.02 11.70
CA GLU A 120 -14.51 -9.24 12.38
C GLU A 120 -13.85 -10.17 11.38
N GLY A 121 -12.67 -10.69 11.69
CA GLY A 121 -11.92 -11.58 10.80
C GLY A 121 -10.95 -10.86 9.87
N ALA A 122 -10.96 -9.55 9.79
CA ALA A 122 -9.98 -8.80 9.01
C ALA A 122 -8.61 -8.86 9.70
N LEU A 123 -7.57 -9.15 8.92
CA LEU A 123 -6.20 -9.29 9.43
C LEU A 123 -5.28 -8.16 8.96
N TYR A 124 -5.67 -7.44 7.92
CA TYR A 124 -4.84 -6.43 7.29
C TYR A 124 -5.71 -5.37 6.60
N GLU A 125 -5.26 -4.13 6.66
CA GLU A 125 -5.83 -3.02 5.92
C GLU A 125 -4.71 -2.17 5.34
N ILE A 126 -4.91 -1.65 4.14
CA ILE A 126 -3.98 -0.71 3.49
C ILE A 126 -4.75 0.48 2.95
N GLU A 127 -4.20 1.66 3.13
CA GLU A 127 -4.64 2.88 2.47
C GLU A 127 -3.48 3.49 1.71
N ALA A 128 -3.76 4.30 0.70
CA ALA A 128 -2.73 4.83 -0.16
C ALA A 128 -3.07 6.22 -0.68
N VAL A 129 -2.02 6.96 -1.02
CA VAL A 129 -2.12 8.22 -1.74
C VAL A 129 -1.28 8.08 -3.00
N ALA A 130 -1.85 8.44 -4.14
CA ALA A 130 -1.15 8.45 -5.43
C ALA A 130 -1.15 9.86 -6.02
N VAL A 131 -0.12 10.17 -6.79
CA VAL A 131 0.00 11.45 -7.49
C VAL A 131 0.32 11.14 -8.95
N VAL A 132 -0.52 11.66 -9.85
CA VAL A 132 -0.44 11.39 -11.28
C VAL A 132 -0.14 12.71 -12.00
N PRO A 133 0.81 12.71 -12.96
CA PRO A 133 1.09 13.91 -13.71
C PRO A 133 -0.14 14.35 -14.51
N LEU A 134 -0.32 15.66 -14.64
CA LEU A 134 -1.28 16.21 -15.59
C LEU A 134 -0.69 16.10 -16.98
N LYS A 135 -1.56 15.81 -17.95
CA LYS A 135 -1.14 15.75 -19.35
C LYS A 135 -0.91 17.14 -19.93
#